data_a96d1c15e338d362c404789278209008
#
_entry.id   a96d1c15e338d362c404789278209008
#
_cell.length_a   1.000
_cell.length_b   1.000
_cell.length_c   1.000
_cell.angle_alpha   90.00
_cell.angle_beta   90.00
_cell.angle_gamma   90.00
#
_symmetry.space_group_name_H-M   'P 1'
#
loop_
_entity.id
_entity.type
_entity.pdbx_description
1 polymer ?
#
loop_
_entity_poly.entity_id
_entity_poly.type
_entity_poly.pdbx_seq_one_letter_code
_entity_poly.pdbx_strand_id
1 'polypeptide(L)'
;FSQMRDLARRVAEAYAAQREHAQHPWLQTTPAEPAAAPQIPVTPASAQPFLLEIGVEELPPSDVAAALEQLRTRVPAMLQELRLGLAGLQVYGTPRRLVVYAASLEPQQRDAEQIVKGPPAARAFDAAGNPTQAAIGFARGKGIDPSQLQRRNIDGGEYVVAILQQTGKPTIQVLADALPKLIAEIRFGKSMRWNTTNIAFSRPIRWLCALLGEQVIPFTYAGYSSGRVTYGLRFPIGGLPNTSAVKNPDGYFAYLEAQNILLEENRRAQVIQDAVNTLAAEVGGTTPNDPDLLAEVVQLVEAPVPLRGEFEAAYLELPREVLISVMRKHQ
;
A
#
# COMPACT_ATOMS: atom_id res chain seq x y z
N PHE A 1 -38.19 25.47 -14.71
CA PHE A 1 -37.13 24.77 -15.48
C PHE A 1 -36.28 25.71 -16.34
N SER A 2 -36.83 26.79 -16.93
CA SER A 2 -36.03 27.72 -17.76
C SER A 2 -35.00 28.49 -16.93
N GLN A 3 -35.38 29.01 -15.77
CA GLN A 3 -34.48 29.71 -14.85
C GLN A 3 -33.33 28.83 -14.33
N MET A 4 -33.60 27.53 -14.06
CA MET A 4 -32.55 26.58 -13.68
C MET A 4 -31.55 26.34 -14.80
N ARG A 5 -32.04 26.21 -16.07
CA ARG A 5 -31.16 26.08 -17.23
C ARG A 5 -30.32 27.33 -17.47
N ASP A 6 -30.90 28.51 -17.30
CA ASP A 6 -30.18 29.78 -17.45
C ASP A 6 -29.12 29.95 -16.35
N LEU A 7 -29.44 29.55 -15.11
CA LEU A 7 -28.47 29.55 -14.01
C LEU A 7 -27.32 28.58 -14.30
N ALA A 8 -27.64 27.35 -14.67
CA ALA A 8 -26.63 26.33 -14.98
C ALA A 8 -25.70 26.76 -16.12
N ARG A 9 -26.28 27.38 -17.19
CA ARG A 9 -25.49 27.92 -18.30
C ARG A 9 -24.56 29.05 -17.83
N ARG A 10 -25.05 30.01 -17.08
CA ARG A 10 -24.25 31.12 -16.54
C ARG A 10 -23.11 30.63 -15.63
N VAL A 11 -23.37 29.63 -14.78
CA VAL A 11 -22.33 29.00 -13.96
C VAL A 11 -21.28 28.32 -14.80
N ALA A 12 -21.68 27.57 -15.83
CA ALA A 12 -20.76 26.91 -16.74
C ALA A 12 -19.91 27.91 -17.54
N GLU A 13 -20.49 28.98 -18.03
CA GLU A 13 -19.80 30.07 -18.73
C GLU A 13 -18.79 30.77 -17.80
N ALA A 14 -19.21 31.12 -16.58
CA ALA A 14 -18.31 31.73 -15.57
C ALA A 14 -17.15 30.81 -15.21
N TYR A 15 -17.42 29.50 -15.05
CA TYR A 15 -16.38 28.49 -14.80
C TYR A 15 -15.40 28.37 -15.96
N ALA A 16 -15.90 28.31 -17.21
CA ALA A 16 -15.05 28.26 -18.41
C ALA A 16 -14.14 29.49 -18.49
N ALA A 17 -14.71 30.71 -18.32
CA ALA A 17 -13.94 31.94 -18.33
C ALA A 17 -12.87 31.98 -17.22
N GLN A 18 -13.19 31.51 -16.01
CA GLN A 18 -12.22 31.37 -14.93
C GLN A 18 -11.08 30.42 -15.27
N ARG A 19 -11.39 29.30 -15.92
CA ARG A 19 -10.40 28.30 -16.36
C ARG A 19 -9.48 28.87 -17.45
N GLU A 20 -10.02 29.61 -18.40
CA GLU A 20 -9.25 30.31 -19.44
C GLU A 20 -8.33 31.35 -18.82
N HIS A 21 -8.85 32.18 -17.90
CA HIS A 21 -8.06 33.16 -17.18
C HIS A 21 -6.92 32.52 -16.39
N ALA A 22 -7.16 31.39 -15.77
CA ALA A 22 -6.14 30.58 -15.08
C ALA A 22 -5.21 29.79 -16.02
N GLN A 23 -5.34 29.96 -17.36
CA GLN A 23 -4.55 29.26 -18.38
C GLN A 23 -4.63 27.73 -18.25
N HIS A 24 -5.77 27.20 -17.82
CA HIS A 24 -6.02 25.77 -17.68
C HIS A 24 -4.89 25.01 -16.94
N PRO A 25 -4.59 25.34 -15.68
CA PRO A 25 -3.42 24.80 -14.95
C PRO A 25 -3.40 23.26 -14.90
N TRP A 26 -4.55 22.60 -15.03
CA TRP A 26 -4.66 21.14 -15.10
C TRP A 26 -4.31 20.52 -16.47
N LEU A 27 -4.28 21.34 -17.51
CA LEU A 27 -3.84 20.93 -18.85
C LEU A 27 -2.37 21.24 -19.11
N GLN A 28 -1.76 22.08 -18.29
CA GLN A 28 -0.31 22.26 -18.29
C GLN A 28 0.29 20.99 -17.71
N THR A 29 0.70 20.08 -18.58
CA THR A 29 1.59 19.00 -18.19
C THR A 29 2.89 19.64 -17.74
N THR A 30 3.09 19.73 -16.42
CA THR A 30 4.42 19.90 -15.89
C THR A 30 5.23 18.76 -16.51
N PRO A 31 6.31 19.03 -17.26
CA PRO A 31 7.17 17.97 -17.73
C PRO A 31 7.51 17.14 -16.48
N ALA A 32 7.22 15.84 -16.52
CA ALA A 32 7.68 14.96 -15.46
C ALA A 32 9.18 15.22 -15.35
N GLU A 33 9.64 15.64 -14.20
CA GLU A 33 11.08 15.75 -13.93
C GLU A 33 11.70 14.46 -14.46
N PRO A 34 12.73 14.53 -15.33
CA PRO A 34 13.30 13.33 -15.90
C PRO A 34 13.65 12.42 -14.73
N ALA A 35 13.05 11.23 -14.72
CA ALA A 35 13.31 10.26 -13.67
C ALA A 35 14.84 10.16 -13.55
N ALA A 36 15.38 10.48 -12.38
CA ALA A 36 16.81 10.37 -12.11
C ALA A 36 17.24 9.00 -12.63
N ALA A 37 18.35 8.98 -13.38
CA ALA A 37 18.87 7.75 -14.00
C ALA A 37 18.80 6.62 -12.96
N PRO A 38 18.31 5.43 -13.31
CA PRO A 38 18.14 4.35 -12.36
C PRO A 38 19.50 4.08 -11.71
N GLN A 39 19.65 4.52 -10.46
CA GLN A 39 20.82 4.14 -9.68
C GLN A 39 20.72 2.63 -9.50
N ILE A 40 21.79 1.92 -9.85
CA ILE A 40 21.86 0.47 -9.62
C ILE A 40 21.69 0.28 -8.10
N PRO A 41 20.64 -0.39 -7.64
CA PRO A 41 20.41 -0.53 -6.21
C PRO A 41 21.58 -1.32 -5.61
N VAL A 42 22.25 -0.74 -4.64
CA VAL A 42 23.27 -1.46 -3.86
C VAL A 42 22.55 -2.39 -2.90
N THR A 43 22.87 -3.69 -2.94
CA THR A 43 22.33 -4.64 -1.97
C THR A 43 22.86 -4.28 -0.57
N PRO A 44 22.00 -3.97 0.41
CA PRO A 44 22.44 -3.72 1.78
C PRO A 44 23.19 -4.92 2.35
N ALA A 45 24.18 -4.68 3.21
CA ALA A 45 24.92 -5.76 3.86
C ALA A 45 24.14 -6.50 4.95
N SER A 46 23.05 -5.89 5.45
CA SER A 46 22.20 -6.44 6.52
C SER A 46 20.74 -6.15 6.24
N ALA A 47 19.86 -6.83 6.98
CA ALA A 47 18.43 -6.55 6.94
C ALA A 47 18.13 -5.09 7.26
N GLN A 48 17.16 -4.51 6.57
CA GLN A 48 16.81 -3.10 6.65
C GLN A 48 15.31 -2.93 6.94
N PRO A 49 14.90 -1.82 7.55
CA PRO A 49 13.49 -1.49 7.65
C PRO A 49 12.90 -1.23 6.25
N PHE A 50 11.70 -1.76 6.04
CA PHE A 50 10.93 -1.61 4.79
C PHE A 50 9.72 -0.73 5.01
N LEU A 51 9.44 0.15 4.07
CA LEU A 51 8.26 1.00 4.02
C LEU A 51 7.65 0.98 2.63
N LEU A 52 6.33 0.78 2.55
CA LEU A 52 5.50 1.08 1.39
C LEU A 52 4.36 1.98 1.85
N GLU A 53 4.24 3.17 1.27
CA GLU A 53 3.06 4.01 1.39
C GLU A 53 2.38 4.14 0.04
N ILE A 54 1.09 3.84 0.01
CA ILE A 54 0.20 4.08 -1.13
C ILE A 54 -0.65 5.29 -0.75
N GLY A 55 -0.26 6.46 -1.27
CA GLY A 55 -1.00 7.70 -1.06
C GLY A 55 -2.19 7.79 -1.99
N VAL A 56 -3.36 8.13 -1.44
CA VAL A 56 -4.64 8.12 -2.16
C VAL A 56 -5.44 9.39 -1.87
N GLU A 57 -6.46 9.65 -2.69
CA GLU A 57 -7.56 10.54 -2.26
C GLU A 57 -8.36 9.84 -1.16
N GLU A 58 -9.20 10.56 -0.46
CA GLU A 58 -9.89 10.09 0.74
C GLU A 58 -10.72 8.82 0.48
N LEU A 59 -10.21 7.67 0.95
CA LEU A 59 -10.90 6.40 0.92
C LEU A 59 -12.10 6.41 1.87
N PRO A 60 -13.23 5.80 1.51
CA PRO A 60 -14.30 5.52 2.45
C PRO A 60 -13.81 4.65 3.63
N PRO A 61 -14.37 4.79 4.84
CA PRO A 61 -13.97 4.00 6.01
C PRO A 61 -13.95 2.49 5.77
N SER A 62 -14.99 1.95 5.15
CA SER A 62 -15.07 0.52 4.81
C SER A 62 -13.99 0.06 3.84
N ASP A 63 -13.57 0.93 2.93
CA ASP A 63 -12.51 0.61 1.95
C ASP A 63 -11.13 0.67 2.61
N VAL A 64 -10.90 1.57 3.58
CA VAL A 64 -9.68 1.55 4.40
C VAL A 64 -9.58 0.23 5.14
N ALA A 65 -10.61 -0.15 5.91
CA ALA A 65 -10.63 -1.40 6.67
C ALA A 65 -10.39 -2.63 5.77
N ALA A 66 -11.09 -2.70 4.62
CA ALA A 66 -10.94 -3.79 3.66
C ALA A 66 -9.54 -3.87 3.06
N ALA A 67 -8.91 -2.72 2.76
CA ALA A 67 -7.55 -2.68 2.22
C ALA A 67 -6.52 -3.14 3.27
N LEU A 68 -6.67 -2.70 4.52
CA LEU A 68 -5.77 -3.09 5.61
C LEU A 68 -5.80 -4.60 5.85
N GLU A 69 -6.97 -5.21 5.87
CA GLU A 69 -7.12 -6.67 6.04
C GLU A 69 -6.46 -7.44 4.89
N GLN A 70 -6.66 -6.99 3.66
CA GLN A 70 -6.01 -7.58 2.50
C GLN A 70 -4.48 -7.43 2.56
N LEU A 71 -3.95 -6.28 2.97
CA LEU A 71 -2.52 -6.06 3.09
C LEU A 71 -1.91 -6.92 4.21
N ARG A 72 -2.59 -7.05 5.37
CA ARG A 72 -2.15 -7.92 6.49
C ARG A 72 -2.00 -9.39 6.08
N THR A 73 -2.84 -9.85 5.14
CA THR A 73 -2.79 -11.22 4.64
C THR A 73 -1.82 -11.39 3.46
N ARG A 74 -1.86 -10.48 2.48
CA ARG A 74 -1.13 -10.61 1.22
C ARG A 74 0.35 -10.31 1.35
N VAL A 75 0.74 -9.33 2.19
CA VAL A 75 2.14 -8.96 2.33
C VAL A 75 3.00 -10.11 2.87
N PRO A 76 2.62 -10.79 3.98
CA PRO A 76 3.36 -11.96 4.43
C PRO A 76 3.44 -13.07 3.39
N ALA A 77 2.33 -13.37 2.71
CA ALA A 77 2.29 -14.39 1.67
C ALA A 77 3.24 -14.05 0.50
N MET A 78 3.18 -12.82 0.00
CA MET A 78 4.09 -12.33 -1.05
C MET A 78 5.56 -12.45 -0.63
N LEU A 79 5.92 -12.01 0.57
CA LEU A 79 7.30 -12.06 1.06
C LEU A 79 7.79 -13.49 1.25
N GLN A 80 6.90 -14.41 1.68
CA GLN A 80 7.20 -15.83 1.77
C GLN A 80 7.46 -16.45 0.38
N GLU A 81 6.62 -16.16 -0.61
CA GLU A 81 6.81 -16.60 -2.00
C GLU A 81 8.12 -16.06 -2.58
N LEU A 82 8.48 -14.82 -2.22
CA LEU A 82 9.74 -14.19 -2.60
C LEU A 82 10.93 -14.70 -1.78
N ARG A 83 10.74 -15.62 -0.83
CA ARG A 83 11.79 -16.16 0.06
C ARG A 83 12.55 -15.06 0.82
N LEU A 84 11.83 -14.04 1.26
CA LEU A 84 12.35 -12.92 2.04
C LEU A 84 11.90 -13.07 3.50
N GLY A 85 12.85 -13.18 4.41
CA GLY A 85 12.57 -13.14 5.84
C GLY A 85 12.25 -11.72 6.30
N LEU A 86 11.22 -11.59 7.16
CA LEU A 86 10.79 -10.32 7.73
C LEU A 86 10.57 -10.43 9.23
N ALA A 87 10.64 -9.29 9.92
CA ALA A 87 10.22 -9.16 11.31
C ALA A 87 9.53 -7.81 11.54
N GLY A 88 8.62 -7.77 12.53
CA GLY A 88 7.95 -6.55 12.95
C GLY A 88 7.06 -5.94 11.87
N LEU A 89 6.26 -6.79 11.17
CA LEU A 89 5.31 -6.31 10.17
C LEU A 89 4.16 -5.56 10.83
N GLN A 90 3.88 -4.38 10.33
CA GLN A 90 2.78 -3.51 10.73
C GLN A 90 2.09 -2.95 9.49
N VAL A 91 0.78 -2.84 9.54
CA VAL A 91 -0.04 -2.28 8.46
C VAL A 91 -0.96 -1.23 9.05
N TYR A 92 -0.83 -0.01 8.55
CA TYR A 92 -1.58 1.14 9.00
C TYR A 92 -2.41 1.73 7.87
N GLY A 93 -3.48 2.44 8.22
CA GLY A 93 -4.29 3.17 7.27
C GLY A 93 -4.96 4.39 7.85
N THR A 94 -5.11 5.35 6.97
CA THR A 94 -5.91 6.56 7.17
C THR A 94 -6.72 6.78 5.89
N PRO A 95 -7.67 7.74 5.85
CA PRO A 95 -8.39 8.04 4.61
C PRO A 95 -7.48 8.27 3.41
N ARG A 96 -6.28 8.83 3.62
CA ARG A 96 -5.41 9.29 2.53
C ARG A 96 -4.18 8.42 2.30
N ARG A 97 -3.95 7.38 3.08
CA ARG A 97 -2.79 6.49 2.91
C ARG A 97 -3.02 5.08 3.44
N LEU A 98 -2.44 4.13 2.74
CA LEU A 98 -2.26 2.76 3.20
C LEU A 98 -0.76 2.54 3.37
N VAL A 99 -0.33 2.05 4.52
CA VAL A 99 1.09 1.94 4.87
C VAL A 99 1.41 0.52 5.30
N VAL A 100 2.45 -0.04 4.69
CA VAL A 100 3.07 -1.30 5.12
C VAL A 100 4.46 -0.99 5.62
N TYR A 101 4.76 -1.42 6.83
CA TYR A 101 6.07 -1.29 7.45
C TYR A 101 6.54 -2.64 7.97
N ALA A 102 7.81 -2.96 7.76
CA ALA A 102 8.48 -4.05 8.45
C ALA A 102 9.76 -3.51 9.10
N ALA A 103 9.93 -3.79 10.39
CA ALA A 103 11.10 -3.33 11.14
C ALA A 103 12.41 -3.92 10.59
N SER A 104 12.32 -5.10 9.98
CA SER A 104 13.47 -5.78 9.38
C SER A 104 13.01 -6.62 8.19
N LEU A 105 13.68 -6.45 7.05
CA LEU A 105 13.50 -7.25 5.83
C LEU A 105 14.88 -7.66 5.30
N GLU A 106 15.04 -8.94 4.96
CA GLU A 106 16.29 -9.49 4.44
C GLU A 106 16.75 -8.75 3.18
N PRO A 107 18.07 -8.51 2.98
CA PRO A 107 18.59 -7.72 1.86
C PRO A 107 18.52 -8.44 0.51
N GLN A 108 18.39 -9.77 0.53
CA GLN A 108 18.24 -10.60 -0.66
C GLN A 108 17.39 -11.83 -0.37
N GLN A 109 16.85 -12.43 -1.41
CA GLN A 109 16.15 -13.72 -1.33
C GLN A 109 17.09 -14.78 -0.80
N ARG A 110 16.55 -15.72 -0.02
CA ARG A 110 17.26 -16.94 0.34
C ARG A 110 17.50 -17.77 -0.91
N ASP A 111 18.67 -18.39 -0.99
CA ASP A 111 18.97 -19.35 -2.05
C ASP A 111 17.94 -20.48 -2.03
N ALA A 112 17.66 -21.02 -3.19
CA ALA A 112 16.75 -22.16 -3.32
C ALA A 112 17.33 -23.22 -4.22
N GLU A 113 16.98 -24.45 -3.91
CA GLU A 113 17.23 -25.57 -4.79
C GLU A 113 16.01 -25.81 -5.70
N GLN A 114 16.24 -25.76 -6.99
CA GLN A 114 15.23 -26.12 -7.96
C GLN A 114 15.49 -27.56 -8.43
N ILE A 115 14.60 -28.46 -8.07
CA ILE A 115 14.65 -29.85 -8.56
C ILE A 115 13.97 -29.91 -9.92
N VAL A 116 14.73 -30.17 -10.95
CA VAL A 116 14.23 -30.29 -12.32
C VAL A 116 14.14 -31.78 -12.66
N LYS A 117 12.92 -32.24 -12.95
CA LYS A 117 12.66 -33.65 -13.38
C LYS A 117 13.22 -33.88 -14.79
N GLY A 118 14.01 -34.93 -14.95
CA GLY A 118 14.60 -35.35 -16.19
C GLY A 118 13.99 -36.66 -16.71
N PRO A 119 14.73 -37.41 -17.55
CA PRO A 119 14.27 -38.67 -18.10
C PRO A 119 14.10 -39.76 -17.03
N PRO A 120 13.29 -40.82 -17.28
CA PRO A 120 13.22 -41.99 -16.42
C PRO A 120 14.62 -42.57 -16.16
N ALA A 121 14.90 -43.02 -14.93
CA ALA A 121 16.21 -43.57 -14.56
C ALA A 121 16.65 -44.75 -15.43
N ALA A 122 15.73 -45.60 -15.84
CA ALA A 122 15.97 -46.73 -16.74
C ALA A 122 16.45 -46.34 -18.15
N ARG A 123 16.19 -45.07 -18.57
CA ARG A 123 16.70 -44.52 -19.84
C ARG A 123 17.93 -43.67 -19.67
N ALA A 124 18.13 -43.15 -18.45
CA ALA A 124 19.20 -42.23 -18.12
C ALA A 124 20.52 -42.94 -17.80
N PHE A 125 20.47 -44.19 -17.34
CA PHE A 125 21.64 -44.98 -17.03
C PHE A 125 21.60 -46.33 -17.75
N ASP A 126 22.77 -46.82 -18.16
CA ASP A 126 22.93 -48.15 -18.71
C ASP A 126 22.94 -49.25 -17.62
N ALA A 127 23.05 -50.52 -18.01
CA ALA A 127 23.09 -51.65 -17.08
C ALA A 127 24.33 -51.61 -16.14
N ALA A 128 25.38 -50.89 -16.52
CA ALA A 128 26.59 -50.72 -15.73
C ALA A 128 26.52 -49.45 -14.84
N GLY A 129 25.42 -48.69 -14.92
CA GLY A 129 25.21 -47.45 -14.14
C GLY A 129 25.83 -46.20 -14.76
N ASN A 130 26.34 -46.26 -15.97
CA ASN A 130 26.89 -45.08 -16.65
C ASN A 130 25.80 -44.22 -17.27
N PRO A 131 25.98 -42.88 -17.30
CA PRO A 131 25.00 -41.97 -17.90
C PRO A 131 24.92 -42.19 -19.43
N THR A 132 23.71 -42.39 -19.91
CA THR A 132 23.42 -42.52 -21.35
C THR A 132 23.42 -41.11 -22.00
N GLN A 133 23.33 -41.07 -23.34
CA GLN A 133 23.19 -39.81 -24.09
C GLN A 133 21.97 -38.99 -23.63
N ALA A 134 20.91 -39.66 -23.14
CA ALA A 134 19.73 -38.95 -22.60
C ALA A 134 20.06 -38.21 -21.29
N ALA A 135 20.82 -38.83 -20.38
CA ALA A 135 21.27 -38.17 -19.14
C ALA A 135 22.28 -37.05 -19.43
N ILE A 136 23.26 -37.33 -20.32
CA ILE A 136 24.29 -36.35 -20.72
C ILE A 136 23.63 -35.14 -21.39
N GLY A 137 22.68 -35.34 -22.30
CA GLY A 137 21.93 -34.25 -22.95
C GLY A 137 21.10 -33.44 -21.98
N PHE A 138 20.45 -34.11 -21.02
CA PHE A 138 19.69 -33.44 -19.96
C PHE A 138 20.60 -32.60 -19.06
N ALA A 139 21.71 -33.14 -18.55
CA ALA A 139 22.67 -32.44 -17.71
C ALA A 139 23.24 -31.21 -18.42
N ARG A 140 23.68 -31.37 -19.69
CA ARG A 140 24.18 -30.30 -20.55
C ARG A 140 23.13 -29.19 -20.73
N GLY A 141 21.86 -29.54 -20.97
CA GLY A 141 20.75 -28.57 -21.11
C GLY A 141 20.43 -27.84 -19.82
N LYS A 142 20.90 -28.31 -18.67
CA LYS A 142 20.77 -27.66 -17.35
C LYS A 142 22.06 -27.04 -16.84
N GLY A 143 23.17 -27.13 -17.60
CA GLY A 143 24.45 -26.54 -17.24
C GLY A 143 25.16 -27.22 -16.08
N ILE A 144 24.87 -28.50 -15.83
CA ILE A 144 25.48 -29.31 -14.75
C ILE A 144 26.28 -30.47 -15.31
N ASP A 145 27.20 -31.00 -14.52
CA ASP A 145 27.91 -32.23 -14.85
C ASP A 145 26.98 -33.44 -14.70
N PRO A 146 27.04 -34.45 -15.63
CA PRO A 146 26.25 -35.66 -15.52
C PRO A 146 26.41 -36.42 -14.20
N SER A 147 27.57 -36.30 -13.52
CA SER A 147 27.82 -36.93 -12.22
C SER A 147 27.01 -36.28 -11.07
N GLN A 148 26.50 -35.07 -11.26
CA GLN A 148 25.65 -34.34 -10.29
C GLN A 148 24.17 -34.74 -10.40
N LEU A 149 23.80 -35.55 -11.38
CA LEU A 149 22.45 -36.05 -11.52
C LEU A 149 22.11 -37.03 -10.39
N GLN A 150 20.94 -36.85 -9.78
CA GLN A 150 20.44 -37.71 -8.71
C GLN A 150 19.25 -38.54 -9.21
N ARG A 151 19.09 -39.75 -8.65
CA ARG A 151 17.88 -40.54 -8.85
C ARG A 151 16.88 -40.20 -7.75
N ARG A 152 15.63 -39.92 -8.12
CA ARG A 152 14.54 -39.69 -7.17
C ARG A 152 13.27 -40.36 -7.64
N ASN A 153 12.50 -40.86 -6.68
CA ASN A 153 11.17 -41.39 -6.97
C ASN A 153 10.18 -40.21 -7.00
N ILE A 154 9.53 -40.00 -8.13
CA ILE A 154 8.57 -38.92 -8.36
C ILE A 154 7.34 -39.54 -9.03
N ASP A 155 6.16 -39.36 -8.44
CA ASP A 155 4.88 -39.87 -8.95
C ASP A 155 4.89 -41.40 -9.21
N GLY A 156 5.57 -42.16 -8.34
CA GLY A 156 5.62 -43.63 -8.44
C GLY A 156 6.59 -44.19 -9.49
N GLY A 157 7.42 -43.35 -10.14
CA GLY A 157 8.49 -43.73 -11.06
C GLY A 157 9.85 -43.19 -10.66
N GLU A 158 10.92 -43.91 -10.93
CA GLU A 158 12.28 -43.46 -10.70
C GLU A 158 12.76 -42.59 -11.88
N TYR A 159 13.09 -41.33 -11.57
CA TYR A 159 13.56 -40.34 -12.52
C TYR A 159 14.92 -39.80 -12.12
N VAL A 160 15.65 -39.32 -13.11
CA VAL A 160 16.84 -38.54 -12.90
C VAL A 160 16.41 -37.07 -12.64
N VAL A 161 17.01 -36.42 -11.67
CA VAL A 161 16.78 -35.02 -11.38
C VAL A 161 18.08 -34.23 -11.40
N ALA A 162 17.98 -32.99 -11.87
CA ALA A 162 19.02 -31.98 -11.73
C ALA A 162 18.65 -31.10 -10.55
N ILE A 163 19.55 -30.91 -9.61
CA ILE A 163 19.38 -29.90 -8.52
C ILE A 163 20.15 -28.67 -8.96
N LEU A 164 19.39 -27.62 -9.29
CA LEU A 164 19.96 -26.33 -9.66
C LEU A 164 19.97 -25.40 -8.46
N GLN A 165 21.12 -24.85 -8.13
CA GLN A 165 21.23 -23.81 -7.10
C GLN A 165 20.77 -22.47 -7.72
N GLN A 166 19.69 -21.93 -7.20
CA GLN A 166 19.18 -20.64 -7.59
C GLN A 166 19.61 -19.59 -6.54
N THR A 167 20.62 -18.81 -6.89
CA THR A 167 21.07 -17.70 -6.04
C THR A 167 19.95 -16.68 -5.85
N GLY A 168 19.75 -16.24 -4.63
CA GLY A 168 18.77 -15.21 -4.28
C GLY A 168 19.07 -13.88 -4.96
N LYS A 169 18.03 -13.22 -5.46
CA LYS A 169 18.14 -11.87 -6.04
C LYS A 169 18.06 -10.80 -4.94
N PRO A 170 18.65 -9.62 -5.15
CA PRO A 170 18.50 -8.48 -4.25
C PRO A 170 17.04 -8.12 -3.97
N THR A 171 16.70 -7.86 -2.72
CA THR A 171 15.32 -7.55 -2.28
C THR A 171 14.71 -6.37 -3.04
N ILE A 172 15.49 -5.32 -3.32
CA ILE A 172 15.00 -4.16 -4.08
C ILE A 172 14.50 -4.58 -5.47
N GLN A 173 15.23 -5.48 -6.16
CA GLN A 173 14.84 -5.95 -7.49
C GLN A 173 13.54 -6.74 -7.45
N VAL A 174 13.42 -7.70 -6.52
CA VAL A 174 12.22 -8.54 -6.45
C VAL A 174 11.01 -7.76 -5.97
N LEU A 175 11.18 -6.79 -5.08
CA LEU A 175 10.10 -5.91 -4.64
C LEU A 175 9.66 -4.94 -5.74
N ALA A 176 10.59 -4.43 -6.57
CA ALA A 176 10.24 -3.60 -7.71
C ALA A 176 9.23 -4.29 -8.66
N ASP A 177 9.37 -5.61 -8.83
CA ASP A 177 8.46 -6.43 -9.65
C ASP A 177 7.19 -6.86 -8.91
N ALA A 178 7.25 -7.02 -7.59
CA ALA A 178 6.17 -7.58 -6.78
C ALA A 178 5.19 -6.51 -6.27
N LEU A 179 5.68 -5.32 -5.86
CA LEU A 179 4.83 -4.28 -5.27
C LEU A 179 3.73 -3.78 -6.21
N PRO A 180 3.96 -3.54 -7.51
CA PRO A 180 2.88 -3.19 -8.42
C PRO A 180 1.77 -4.26 -8.48
N LYS A 181 2.13 -5.54 -8.39
CA LYS A 181 1.17 -6.66 -8.39
C LYS A 181 0.39 -6.68 -7.09
N LEU A 182 1.06 -6.53 -5.96
CA LEU A 182 0.42 -6.42 -4.64
C LEU A 182 -0.63 -5.31 -4.63
N ILE A 183 -0.30 -4.12 -5.14
CA ILE A 183 -1.24 -2.98 -5.20
C ILE A 183 -2.40 -3.30 -6.15
N ALA A 184 -2.13 -3.92 -7.29
CA ALA A 184 -3.15 -4.32 -8.27
C ALA A 184 -4.13 -5.38 -7.73
N GLU A 185 -3.73 -6.14 -6.73
CA GLU A 185 -4.56 -7.18 -6.13
C GLU A 185 -5.49 -6.68 -5.02
N ILE A 186 -5.33 -5.45 -4.52
CA ILE A 186 -6.25 -4.86 -3.55
C ILE A 186 -7.61 -4.66 -4.22
N ARG A 187 -8.65 -5.26 -3.65
CA ARG A 187 -10.02 -5.22 -4.18
C ARG A 187 -10.93 -4.39 -3.28
N PHE A 188 -11.82 -3.65 -3.93
CA PHE A 188 -12.83 -2.81 -3.30
C PHE A 188 -14.21 -3.15 -3.86
N GLY A 189 -15.24 -2.95 -3.05
CA GLY A 189 -16.62 -3.14 -3.50
C GLY A 189 -17.01 -2.20 -4.65
N LYS A 190 -16.49 -0.97 -4.64
CA LYS A 190 -16.60 0.00 -5.72
C LYS A 190 -15.23 0.56 -6.05
N SER A 191 -14.98 0.79 -7.32
CA SER A 191 -13.73 1.38 -7.81
C SER A 191 -14.01 2.34 -8.96
N MET A 192 -13.06 3.25 -9.20
CA MET A 192 -13.09 4.21 -10.29
C MET A 192 -11.78 4.19 -11.08
N ARG A 193 -11.82 4.69 -12.31
CA ARG A 193 -10.66 4.98 -13.14
C ARG A 193 -10.53 6.49 -13.29
N TRP A 194 -9.34 7.03 -13.18
CA TRP A 194 -9.15 8.49 -13.13
C TRP A 194 -8.09 9.03 -14.10
N ASN A 195 -7.33 8.17 -14.75
CA ASN A 195 -6.29 8.58 -15.69
C ASN A 195 -6.16 7.63 -16.88
N THR A 196 -5.23 7.92 -17.78
CA THR A 196 -5.00 7.18 -19.03
C THR A 196 -4.49 5.75 -18.83
N THR A 197 -4.00 5.37 -17.63
CA THR A 197 -3.55 3.99 -17.34
C THR A 197 -4.71 3.01 -17.24
N ASN A 198 -5.93 3.49 -17.11
CA ASN A 198 -7.16 2.70 -16.97
C ASN A 198 -7.16 1.74 -15.76
N ILE A 199 -6.26 1.95 -14.79
CA ILE A 199 -6.22 1.20 -13.55
C ILE A 199 -7.41 1.60 -12.68
N ALA A 200 -8.05 0.60 -12.06
CA ALA A 200 -9.16 0.78 -11.14
C ALA A 200 -8.70 0.70 -9.69
N PHE A 201 -9.11 1.66 -8.88
CA PHE A 201 -8.90 1.69 -7.43
C PHE A 201 -10.11 2.37 -6.76
N SER A 202 -10.29 2.26 -5.43
CA SER A 202 -11.43 2.89 -4.75
C SER A 202 -11.43 4.41 -4.92
N ARG A 203 -10.27 5.03 -4.76
CA ARG A 203 -10.03 6.46 -5.03
C ARG A 203 -8.70 6.64 -5.76
N PRO A 204 -8.47 7.75 -6.45
CA PRO A 204 -7.22 8.00 -7.17
C PRO A 204 -5.99 7.82 -6.30
N ILE A 205 -5.02 7.03 -6.76
CA ILE A 205 -3.67 7.04 -6.19
C ILE A 205 -3.03 8.36 -6.55
N ARG A 206 -2.30 8.97 -5.61
CA ARG A 206 -1.70 10.30 -5.74
C ARG A 206 -0.18 10.29 -5.61
N TRP A 207 0.37 9.39 -4.82
CA TRP A 207 1.82 9.20 -4.67
C TRP A 207 2.13 7.78 -4.22
N LEU A 208 3.40 7.41 -4.37
CA LEU A 208 3.94 6.15 -3.90
C LEU A 208 5.28 6.43 -3.21
N CYS A 209 5.40 6.09 -1.93
CA CYS A 209 6.67 6.10 -1.22
C CYS A 209 7.05 4.66 -0.90
N ALA A 210 8.25 4.23 -1.37
CA ALA A 210 8.70 2.86 -1.15
C ALA A 210 10.20 2.83 -0.86
N LEU A 211 10.56 2.37 0.34
CA LEU A 211 11.93 2.41 0.85
C LEU A 211 12.35 1.07 1.43
N LEU A 212 13.62 0.71 1.22
CA LEU A 212 14.34 -0.32 1.98
C LEU A 212 15.56 0.36 2.62
N GLY A 213 15.50 0.61 3.93
CA GLY A 213 16.43 1.51 4.61
C GLY A 213 16.38 2.90 3.98
N GLU A 214 17.52 3.36 3.45
CA GLU A 214 17.64 4.65 2.76
C GLU A 214 17.44 4.54 1.23
N GLN A 215 17.25 3.34 0.69
CA GLN A 215 17.14 3.14 -0.75
C GLN A 215 15.68 3.13 -1.21
N VAL A 216 15.41 3.81 -2.32
CA VAL A 216 14.10 3.75 -2.99
C VAL A 216 13.97 2.41 -3.72
N ILE A 217 12.83 1.75 -3.57
CA ILE A 217 12.44 0.59 -4.37
C ILE A 217 11.76 1.12 -5.63
N PRO A 218 12.41 1.07 -6.81
CA PRO A 218 11.92 1.74 -8.01
C PRO A 218 10.84 0.91 -8.72
N PHE A 219 9.63 1.43 -8.79
CA PHE A 219 8.55 0.88 -9.62
C PHE A 219 7.58 1.96 -10.05
N THR A 220 6.71 1.64 -11.00
CA THR A 220 5.64 2.55 -11.45
C THR A 220 4.31 1.83 -11.35
N TYR A 221 3.28 2.52 -10.83
CA TYR A 221 1.92 2.02 -10.77
C TYR A 221 0.94 3.17 -10.96
N ALA A 222 -0.13 2.95 -11.73
CA ALA A 222 -1.18 3.93 -12.00
C ALA A 222 -0.69 5.30 -12.53
N GLY A 223 0.47 5.33 -13.22
CA GLY A 223 1.10 6.55 -13.74
C GLY A 223 1.97 7.30 -12.74
N TYR A 224 2.16 6.77 -11.53
CA TYR A 224 3.04 7.33 -10.50
C TYR A 224 4.28 6.45 -10.32
N SER A 225 5.46 7.07 -10.34
CA SER A 225 6.70 6.41 -9.96
C SER A 225 6.86 6.43 -8.44
N SER A 226 7.33 5.34 -7.87
CA SER A 226 7.69 5.28 -6.46
C SER A 226 8.90 6.19 -6.18
N GLY A 227 8.95 6.72 -4.97
CA GLY A 227 10.02 7.61 -4.53
C GLY A 227 10.15 7.61 -3.02
N ARG A 228 10.65 8.72 -2.51
CA ARG A 228 10.80 8.99 -1.07
C ARG A 228 9.94 10.15 -0.58
N VAL A 229 9.08 10.70 -1.45
CA VAL A 229 8.23 11.83 -1.09
C VAL A 229 6.94 11.32 -0.47
N THR A 230 6.61 11.84 0.69
CA THR A 230 5.32 11.65 1.36
C THR A 230 4.63 13.00 1.57
N TYR A 231 3.34 12.96 1.88
CA TYR A 231 2.50 14.14 2.04
C TYR A 231 1.94 14.19 3.46
N GLY A 232 1.91 15.39 4.04
CA GLY A 232 1.24 15.69 5.30
C GLY A 232 -0.26 15.88 5.13
N LEU A 233 -0.85 16.63 6.03
CA LEU A 233 -2.27 17.01 5.98
C LEU A 233 -2.59 17.78 4.69
N ARG A 234 -3.82 17.60 4.17
CA ARG A 234 -4.29 18.34 2.99
C ARG A 234 -4.21 19.84 3.21
N PHE A 235 -4.56 20.30 4.40
CA PHE A 235 -4.47 21.67 4.84
C PHE A 235 -3.39 21.76 5.92
N PRO A 236 -2.20 22.31 5.60
CA PRO A 236 -1.10 22.40 6.55
C PRO A 236 -1.49 23.23 7.79
N ILE A 237 -1.12 22.70 8.96
CA ILE A 237 -1.28 23.43 10.24
C ILE A 237 0.07 24.03 10.61
N GLY A 238 0.06 25.28 11.08
CA GLY A 238 1.26 25.93 11.66
C GLY A 238 2.38 26.23 10.65
N GLY A 239 2.07 26.32 9.34
CA GLY A 239 3.06 26.67 8.31
C GLY A 239 4.06 25.55 7.98
N LEU A 240 3.83 24.33 8.46
CA LEU A 240 4.65 23.17 8.09
C LEU A 240 4.45 22.84 6.61
N PRO A 241 5.53 22.41 5.89
CA PRO A 241 5.40 21.95 4.52
C PRO A 241 4.52 20.69 4.47
N ASN A 242 3.59 20.63 3.53
CA ASN A 242 2.71 19.47 3.37
C ASN A 242 3.34 18.32 2.57
N THR A 243 4.63 18.41 2.25
CA THR A 243 5.42 17.36 1.59
C THR A 243 6.77 17.22 2.24
N SER A 244 7.30 16.01 2.27
CA SER A 244 8.67 15.74 2.74
C SER A 244 9.32 14.64 1.91
N ALA A 245 10.58 14.87 1.56
CA ALA A 245 11.46 13.83 1.02
C ALA A 245 12.12 13.09 2.19
N VAL A 246 11.54 11.98 2.61
CA VAL A 246 12.01 11.23 3.78
C VAL A 246 13.25 10.40 3.44
N LYS A 247 14.22 10.38 4.35
CA LYS A 247 15.49 9.68 4.13
C LYS A 247 15.33 8.16 4.27
N ASN A 248 14.57 7.74 5.26
CA ASN A 248 14.35 6.36 5.66
C ASN A 248 12.99 6.23 6.37
N PRO A 249 12.54 5.01 6.75
CA PRO A 249 11.28 4.80 7.46
C PRO A 249 11.16 5.59 8.78
N ASP A 250 12.22 5.76 9.55
CA ASP A 250 12.16 6.54 10.81
C ASP A 250 11.86 8.01 10.51
N GLY A 251 12.49 8.58 9.48
CA GLY A 251 12.20 9.93 9.01
C GLY A 251 10.76 10.10 8.50
N TYR A 252 10.16 9.03 7.95
CA TYR A 252 8.77 9.02 7.55
C TYR A 252 7.83 9.13 8.77
N PHE A 253 8.03 8.31 9.80
CA PHE A 253 7.20 8.35 11.00
C PHE A 253 7.37 9.68 11.74
N ALA A 254 8.61 10.17 11.87
CA ALA A 254 8.89 11.47 12.50
C ALA A 254 8.18 12.63 11.77
N TYR A 255 8.15 12.60 10.44
CA TYR A 255 7.45 13.61 9.66
C TYR A 255 5.94 13.57 9.90
N LEU A 256 5.32 12.38 9.90
CA LEU A 256 3.88 12.25 10.14
C LEU A 256 3.50 12.67 11.58
N GLU A 257 4.33 12.34 12.55
CA GLU A 257 4.14 12.77 13.95
C GLU A 257 4.19 14.30 14.06
N ALA A 258 5.15 14.95 13.39
CA ALA A 258 5.23 16.42 13.34
C ALA A 258 4.00 17.08 12.67
N GLN A 259 3.29 16.34 11.81
CA GLN A 259 2.03 16.75 11.19
C GLN A 259 0.80 16.41 12.05
N ASN A 260 0.98 15.85 13.26
CA ASN A 260 -0.07 15.29 14.10
C ASN A 260 -0.91 14.20 13.43
N ILE A 261 -0.36 13.52 12.43
CA ILE A 261 -1.01 12.39 11.76
C ILE A 261 -0.82 11.13 12.61
N LEU A 262 -1.92 10.60 13.11
CA LEU A 262 -1.95 9.39 13.92
C LEU A 262 -2.19 8.16 13.01
N LEU A 263 -1.16 7.40 12.70
CA LEU A 263 -1.28 6.20 11.86
C LEU A 263 -1.97 5.05 12.59
N GLU A 264 -1.68 4.87 13.87
CA GLU A 264 -2.24 3.77 14.66
C GLU A 264 -3.73 4.00 14.93
N GLU A 265 -4.55 3.08 14.46
CA GLU A 265 -6.00 3.12 14.58
C GLU A 265 -6.45 3.17 16.06
N ASN A 266 -5.90 2.31 16.92
CA ASN A 266 -6.25 2.27 18.33
C ASN A 266 -5.87 3.57 19.06
N ARG A 267 -4.69 4.14 18.76
CA ARG A 267 -4.28 5.43 19.32
C ARG A 267 -5.21 6.55 18.87
N ARG A 268 -5.59 6.54 17.59
CA ARG A 268 -6.54 7.51 17.02
C ARG A 268 -7.91 7.41 17.70
N ALA A 269 -8.41 6.18 17.89
CA ALA A 269 -9.67 5.92 18.59
C ALA A 269 -9.62 6.44 20.04
N GLN A 270 -8.54 6.17 20.76
CA GLN A 270 -8.37 6.63 22.14
C GLN A 270 -8.36 8.16 22.24
N VAL A 271 -7.61 8.83 21.36
CA VAL A 271 -7.55 10.31 21.33
C VAL A 271 -8.93 10.92 21.07
N ILE A 272 -9.69 10.35 20.13
CA ILE A 272 -11.05 10.81 19.83
C ILE A 272 -11.96 10.61 21.06
N GLN A 273 -11.97 9.40 21.62
CA GLN A 273 -12.85 9.08 22.75
C GLN A 273 -12.56 9.93 23.99
N ASP A 274 -11.27 10.12 24.33
CA ASP A 274 -10.88 10.92 25.49
C ASP A 274 -11.26 12.39 25.30
N ALA A 275 -11.03 12.96 24.13
CA ALA A 275 -11.36 14.34 23.85
C ALA A 275 -12.89 14.57 23.81
N VAL A 276 -13.66 13.67 23.22
CA VAL A 276 -15.14 13.73 23.19
C VAL A 276 -15.70 13.61 24.60
N ASN A 277 -15.18 12.69 25.43
CA ASN A 277 -15.60 12.57 26.84
C ASN A 277 -15.27 13.84 27.64
N THR A 278 -14.12 14.45 27.42
CA THR A 278 -13.73 15.71 28.07
C THR A 278 -14.69 16.84 27.70
N LEU A 279 -14.98 17.02 26.41
CA LEU A 279 -15.91 18.06 25.94
C LEU A 279 -17.35 17.84 26.46
N ALA A 280 -17.78 16.58 26.58
CA ALA A 280 -19.08 16.26 27.16
C ALA A 280 -19.14 16.60 28.67
N ALA A 281 -18.09 16.25 29.42
CA ALA A 281 -18.00 16.52 30.84
C ALA A 281 -18.00 18.03 31.17
N GLU A 282 -17.42 18.91 30.31
CA GLU A 282 -17.44 20.37 30.45
C GLU A 282 -18.85 20.96 30.52
N VAL A 283 -19.84 20.30 29.93
CA VAL A 283 -21.26 20.70 29.93
C VAL A 283 -22.15 19.83 30.82
N GLY A 284 -21.53 18.97 31.67
CA GLY A 284 -22.27 18.06 32.54
C GLY A 284 -22.96 16.93 31.78
N GLY A 285 -22.56 16.67 30.54
CA GLY A 285 -23.07 15.61 29.68
C GLY A 285 -22.23 14.33 29.73
N THR A 286 -22.71 13.31 29.03
CA THR A 286 -22.00 12.04 28.83
C THR A 286 -22.14 11.63 27.37
N THR A 287 -21.14 10.95 26.84
CA THR A 287 -21.19 10.34 25.51
C THR A 287 -21.71 8.93 25.59
N PRO A 288 -22.65 8.52 24.71
CA PRO A 288 -23.07 7.12 24.62
C PRO A 288 -21.90 6.27 24.10
N ASN A 289 -21.85 5.02 24.57
CA ASN A 289 -20.89 4.05 24.02
C ASN A 289 -21.42 3.53 22.67
N ASP A 290 -20.81 3.95 21.58
CA ASP A 290 -21.10 3.52 20.20
C ASP A 290 -19.80 3.11 19.50
N PRO A 291 -19.34 1.86 19.70
CA PRO A 291 -18.08 1.40 19.14
C PRO A 291 -18.10 1.35 17.60
N ASP A 292 -19.26 1.12 16.98
CA ASP A 292 -19.37 1.08 15.52
C ASP A 292 -19.19 2.47 14.92
N LEU A 293 -19.82 3.49 15.54
CA LEU A 293 -19.64 4.87 15.13
C LEU A 293 -18.19 5.34 15.33
N LEU A 294 -17.59 5.00 16.48
CA LEU A 294 -16.18 5.33 16.73
C LEU A 294 -15.26 4.70 15.69
N ALA A 295 -15.47 3.42 15.34
CA ALA A 295 -14.68 2.73 14.32
C ALA A 295 -14.82 3.41 12.94
N GLU A 296 -16.01 3.89 12.58
CA GLU A 296 -16.23 4.65 11.36
C GLU A 296 -15.49 6.00 11.40
N VAL A 297 -15.67 6.79 12.46
CA VAL A 297 -15.05 8.12 12.61
C VAL A 297 -13.52 8.04 12.61
N VAL A 298 -12.95 7.04 13.25
CA VAL A 298 -11.51 6.77 13.27
C VAL A 298 -10.94 6.63 11.85
N GLN A 299 -11.70 6.08 10.92
CA GLN A 299 -11.28 5.92 9.53
C GLN A 299 -11.61 7.13 8.64
N LEU A 300 -12.20 8.19 9.18
CA LEU A 300 -12.48 9.44 8.44
C LEU A 300 -11.40 10.51 8.62
N VAL A 301 -10.53 10.38 9.63
CA VAL A 301 -9.58 11.42 10.01
C VAL A 301 -8.14 10.90 10.11
N GLU A 302 -7.17 11.77 9.85
CA GLU A 302 -5.73 11.51 10.08
C GLU A 302 -5.22 12.18 11.36
N ALA A 303 -5.72 13.41 11.63
CA ALA A 303 -5.38 14.22 12.80
C ALA A 303 -6.70 14.67 13.45
N PRO A 304 -7.23 13.90 14.40
CA PRO A 304 -8.52 14.19 14.98
C PRO A 304 -8.49 15.47 15.83
N VAL A 305 -9.47 16.34 15.61
CA VAL A 305 -9.71 17.58 16.39
C VAL A 305 -11.19 17.63 16.74
N PRO A 306 -11.62 16.99 17.82
CA PRO A 306 -12.99 17.06 18.29
C PRO A 306 -13.41 18.48 18.67
N LEU A 307 -14.61 18.85 18.28
CA LEU A 307 -15.18 20.16 18.53
C LEU A 307 -16.56 20.02 19.17
N ARG A 308 -16.92 20.92 20.08
CA ARG A 308 -18.28 21.06 20.60
C ARG A 308 -19.04 22.07 19.76
N GLY A 309 -20.18 21.62 19.22
CA GLY A 309 -21.16 22.47 18.55
C GLY A 309 -22.36 22.75 19.46
N GLU A 310 -23.13 23.79 19.12
CA GLU A 310 -24.39 24.15 19.76
C GLU A 310 -25.48 24.20 18.71
N PHE A 311 -26.73 23.94 19.12
CA PHE A 311 -27.90 24.05 18.27
C PHE A 311 -29.03 24.76 19.02
N GLU A 312 -30.02 25.28 18.30
CA GLU A 312 -31.14 26.02 18.88
C GLU A 312 -31.99 25.10 19.77
N ALA A 313 -32.35 25.63 20.97
CA ALA A 313 -33.13 24.90 21.95
C ALA A 313 -34.49 24.42 21.44
N ALA A 314 -35.06 25.06 20.41
CA ALA A 314 -36.31 24.65 19.77
C ALA A 314 -36.25 23.21 19.20
N TYR A 315 -35.08 22.72 18.78
CA TYR A 315 -34.94 21.35 18.31
C TYR A 315 -35.12 20.31 19.41
N LEU A 316 -35.01 20.67 20.70
CA LEU A 316 -35.27 19.76 21.81
C LEU A 316 -36.74 19.37 21.96
N GLU A 317 -37.66 20.05 21.27
CA GLU A 317 -39.06 19.69 21.18
C GLU A 317 -39.32 18.44 20.29
N LEU A 318 -38.31 18.11 19.45
CA LEU A 318 -38.37 16.90 18.63
C LEU A 318 -38.24 15.63 19.48
N PRO A 319 -38.86 14.51 19.06
CA PRO A 319 -38.65 13.23 19.75
C PRO A 319 -37.17 12.87 19.85
N ARG A 320 -36.76 12.38 21.01
CA ARG A 320 -35.38 12.01 21.31
C ARG A 320 -34.78 11.07 20.26
N GLU A 321 -35.59 10.10 19.80
CA GLU A 321 -35.19 9.08 18.82
C GLU A 321 -34.80 9.71 17.46
N VAL A 322 -35.52 10.78 17.08
CA VAL A 322 -35.22 11.54 15.86
C VAL A 322 -33.87 12.26 15.98
N LEU A 323 -33.66 12.96 17.12
CA LEU A 323 -32.42 13.66 17.38
C LEU A 323 -31.22 12.71 17.38
N ILE A 324 -31.33 11.57 18.10
CA ILE A 324 -30.26 10.55 18.15
C ILE A 324 -29.98 10.01 16.75
N SER A 325 -31.03 9.66 15.98
CA SER A 325 -30.88 9.09 14.64
C SER A 325 -30.19 10.07 13.68
N VAL A 326 -30.55 11.34 13.72
CA VAL A 326 -29.93 12.37 12.87
C VAL A 326 -28.47 12.63 13.27
N MET A 327 -28.22 12.82 14.57
CA MET A 327 -26.87 13.08 15.07
C MET A 327 -25.92 11.94 14.78
N ARG A 328 -26.35 10.68 15.03
CA ARG A 328 -25.54 9.49 14.74
C ARG A 328 -25.22 9.32 13.25
N LYS A 329 -26.17 9.65 12.38
CA LYS A 329 -25.96 9.53 10.93
C LYS A 329 -25.00 10.58 10.36
N HIS A 330 -24.92 11.74 10.99
CA HIS A 330 -24.10 12.86 10.49
C HIS A 330 -22.86 13.15 11.36
N GLN A 331 -22.63 12.33 12.40
CA GLN A 331 -21.43 12.29 13.28
C GLN A 331 -21.24 13.53 14.14
#